data_145066031b3a73c84ccbc7fe89898daf
#
_entry.id   145066031b3a73c84ccbc7fe89898daf
#
_cell.length_a   1.000
_cell.length_b   1.000
_cell.length_c   1.000
_cell.angle_alpha   90.00
_cell.angle_beta   90.00
_cell.angle_gamma   90.00
#
_symmetry.space_group_name_H-M   'P 1'
#
loop_
_entity.id
_entity.type
_entity.pdbx_description
1 polymer ?
#
loop_
_entity_poly.entity_id
_entity_poly.type
_entity_poly.pdbx_seq_one_letter_code
_entity_poly.pdbx_strand_id
1 'polypeptide(L)'
;MSTLLIKNISQLVTCDDKDQVLQNVDILCKDGFVEKIGASLNAAADRIIDGSHMLCYPGLVNTHHHLYQVFSRNLAKVQNMELFDWLKTLYAVSYTHLRAHETSLHL
;
A
#
# COMPACT_ATOMS: atom_id res chain seq x y z
N MET A 1 13.76 18.15 -9.81
CA MET A 1 13.11 17.08 -10.59
C MET A 1 13.70 15.78 -10.10
N SER A 2 12.89 14.83 -9.63
CA SER A 2 13.37 13.52 -9.18
C SER A 2 12.98 12.44 -10.16
N THR A 3 13.94 11.60 -10.53
CA THR A 3 13.73 10.51 -11.46
C THR A 3 14.09 9.18 -10.84
N LEU A 4 13.23 8.18 -11.05
CA LEU A 4 13.42 6.80 -10.61
C LEU A 4 13.25 5.88 -11.80
N LEU A 5 14.23 5.01 -12.02
CA LEU A 5 14.17 3.95 -13.01
C LEU A 5 14.17 2.59 -12.31
N ILE A 6 13.11 1.80 -12.51
CA ILE A 6 13.05 0.41 -12.05
C ILE A 6 13.31 -0.47 -13.26
N LYS A 7 14.39 -1.24 -13.24
CA LYS A 7 14.84 -2.06 -14.38
C LYS A 7 14.55 -3.54 -14.20
N ASN A 8 14.37 -4.20 -15.32
CA ASN A 8 14.28 -5.66 -15.40
C ASN A 8 13.17 -6.27 -14.53
N ILE A 9 12.04 -5.58 -14.39
CA ILE A 9 10.92 -6.08 -13.58
C ILE A 9 10.44 -7.39 -14.16
N SER A 10 10.49 -8.48 -13.35
CA SER A 10 10.09 -9.81 -13.81
C SER A 10 8.64 -9.86 -14.24
N GLN A 11 7.76 -9.26 -13.45
CA GLN A 11 6.33 -9.15 -13.79
C GLN A 11 5.80 -7.80 -13.32
N LEU A 12 5.13 -7.08 -14.21
CA LEU A 12 4.41 -5.85 -13.92
C LEU A 12 2.93 -6.05 -14.21
N VAL A 13 2.10 -5.90 -13.19
CA VAL A 13 0.64 -5.90 -13.30
C VAL A 13 0.18 -4.45 -13.43
N THR A 14 -0.49 -4.08 -14.52
CA THR A 14 -0.85 -2.68 -14.78
C THR A 14 -2.04 -2.21 -13.96
N CYS A 15 -3.00 -3.08 -13.66
CA CYS A 15 -4.28 -2.74 -13.01
C CYS A 15 -4.99 -1.55 -13.68
N ASP A 16 -4.80 -1.39 -14.97
CA ASP A 16 -5.52 -0.45 -15.81
C ASP A 16 -6.71 -1.12 -16.51
N ASP A 17 -7.42 -0.40 -17.35
CA ASP A 17 -8.60 -0.94 -18.09
C ASP A 17 -8.27 -2.17 -18.96
N LYS A 18 -6.98 -2.43 -19.21
CA LYS A 18 -6.51 -3.57 -20.02
C LYS A 18 -6.04 -4.75 -19.19
N ASP A 19 -5.87 -4.58 -17.86
CA ASP A 19 -5.41 -5.63 -16.94
C ASP A 19 -4.20 -6.42 -17.45
N GLN A 20 -3.20 -5.72 -17.95
CA GLN A 20 -2.04 -6.37 -18.56
C GLN A 20 -1.04 -6.87 -17.52
N VAL A 21 -0.44 -8.01 -17.80
CA VAL A 21 0.73 -8.53 -17.10
C VAL A 21 1.91 -8.48 -18.07
N LEU A 22 2.81 -7.54 -17.86
CA LEU A 22 4.00 -7.36 -18.68
C LEU A 22 5.20 -8.06 -18.03
N GLN A 23 6.12 -8.58 -18.84
CA GLN A 23 7.31 -9.28 -18.35
C GLN A 23 8.58 -8.61 -18.85
N ASN A 24 9.61 -8.61 -18.01
CA ASN A 24 10.94 -8.08 -18.33
C ASN A 24 10.88 -6.64 -18.86
N VAL A 25 10.16 -5.78 -18.15
CA VAL A 25 9.99 -4.37 -18.50
C VAL A 25 10.63 -3.46 -17.48
N ASP A 26 10.92 -2.24 -17.91
CA ASP A 26 11.38 -1.14 -17.06
C ASP A 26 10.25 -0.12 -16.85
N ILE A 27 10.29 0.58 -15.71
CA ILE A 27 9.44 1.72 -15.42
C ILE A 27 10.31 2.94 -15.16
N LEU A 28 10.07 4.02 -15.88
CA LEU A 28 10.62 5.33 -15.60
C LEU A 28 9.56 6.18 -14.91
N CYS A 29 9.87 6.64 -13.69
CA CYS A 29 9.06 7.62 -12.96
C CYS A 29 9.78 8.96 -12.94
N LYS A 30 9.01 10.04 -13.04
CA LYS A 30 9.50 11.42 -12.96
C LYS A 30 8.53 12.25 -12.13
N ASP A 31 9.08 12.96 -11.15
CA ASP A 31 8.32 13.86 -10.27
C ASP A 31 7.05 13.23 -9.67
N GLY A 32 7.11 11.94 -9.31
CA GLY A 32 6.01 11.19 -8.69
C GLY A 32 5.03 10.53 -9.67
N PHE A 33 5.24 10.66 -10.98
CA PHE A 33 4.38 10.06 -11.99
C PHE A 33 5.12 9.00 -12.81
N VAL A 34 4.40 7.97 -13.27
CA VAL A 34 4.92 7.02 -14.25
C VAL A 34 4.97 7.72 -15.62
N GLU A 35 6.17 7.96 -16.11
CA GLU A 35 6.39 8.63 -17.41
C GLU A 35 6.40 7.62 -18.55
N LYS A 36 7.03 6.46 -18.35
CA LYS A 36 7.18 5.45 -19.39
C LYS A 36 7.31 4.04 -18.84
N ILE A 37 6.69 3.09 -19.52
CA ILE A 37 6.88 1.65 -19.32
C ILE A 37 7.34 1.05 -20.64
N GLY A 38 8.34 0.18 -20.60
CA GLY A 38 8.82 -0.48 -21.81
C GLY A 38 10.05 -1.35 -21.55
N ALA A 39 10.44 -2.13 -22.53
CA ALA A 39 11.64 -2.95 -22.46
C ALA A 39 12.90 -2.09 -22.62
N SER A 40 13.90 -2.35 -21.79
CA SER A 40 15.25 -1.77 -21.93
C SER A 40 15.29 -0.25 -22.07
N LEU A 41 14.65 0.46 -21.13
CA LEU A 41 14.68 1.92 -21.12
C LEU A 41 16.09 2.43 -20.79
N ASN A 42 16.73 3.08 -21.77
CA ASN A 42 18.02 3.74 -21.60
C ASN A 42 17.79 5.21 -21.15
N ALA A 43 17.39 5.38 -19.89
CA ALA A 43 17.19 6.69 -19.30
C ALA A 43 18.15 6.90 -18.14
N ALA A 44 18.73 8.10 -18.06
CA ALA A 44 19.41 8.52 -16.85
C ALA A 44 18.39 8.79 -15.76
N ALA A 45 18.65 8.34 -14.55
CA ALA A 45 17.77 8.55 -13.40
C ALA A 45 18.61 8.80 -12.14
N ASP A 46 18.06 9.63 -11.24
CA ASP A 46 18.69 9.93 -9.96
C ASP A 46 18.80 8.69 -9.08
N ARG A 47 17.85 7.76 -9.25
CA ARG A 47 17.82 6.48 -8.54
C ARG A 47 17.44 5.36 -9.48
N ILE A 48 18.18 4.25 -9.39
CA ILE A 48 17.91 3.03 -10.15
C ILE A 48 17.65 1.89 -9.16
N ILE A 49 16.60 1.12 -9.41
CA ILE A 49 16.26 -0.09 -8.67
C ILE A 49 16.33 -1.27 -9.64
N ASP A 50 17.00 -2.33 -9.27
CA ASP A 50 16.92 -3.61 -9.98
C ASP A 50 15.66 -4.36 -9.55
N GLY A 51 14.73 -4.52 -10.49
CA GLY A 51 13.46 -5.23 -10.34
C GLY A 51 13.53 -6.71 -10.72
N SER A 52 14.71 -7.26 -10.99
CA SER A 52 14.91 -8.68 -11.27
C SER A 52 14.34 -9.50 -10.11
N HIS A 53 13.52 -10.49 -10.42
CA HIS A 53 12.82 -11.33 -9.44
C HIS A 53 11.74 -10.61 -8.61
N MET A 54 11.32 -9.42 -9.01
CA MET A 54 10.27 -8.65 -8.34
C MET A 54 8.96 -8.68 -9.13
N LEU A 55 7.87 -8.72 -8.37
CA LEU A 55 6.53 -8.40 -8.85
C LEU A 55 6.26 -6.91 -8.58
N CYS A 56 5.83 -6.19 -9.60
CA CYS A 56 5.46 -4.80 -9.50
C CYS A 56 3.97 -4.60 -9.84
N TYR A 57 3.28 -3.84 -9.02
CA TYR A 57 1.89 -3.42 -9.25
C TYR A 57 1.67 -2.04 -8.61
N PRO A 58 0.60 -1.32 -8.99
CA PRO A 58 0.27 -0.03 -8.39
C PRO A 58 0.08 -0.12 -6.87
N GLY A 59 0.40 0.96 -6.17
CA GLY A 59 0.19 1.03 -4.72
C GLY A 59 -1.26 0.73 -4.34
N LEU A 60 -1.44 -0.04 -3.29
CA LEU A 60 -2.77 -0.40 -2.80
C LEU A 60 -3.45 0.85 -2.22
N VAL A 61 -4.71 1.04 -2.58
CA VAL A 61 -5.57 2.09 -2.02
C VAL A 61 -6.61 1.43 -1.13
N ASN A 62 -6.59 1.75 0.15
CA ASN A 62 -7.59 1.30 1.10
C ASN A 62 -8.46 2.48 1.51
N THR A 63 -9.70 2.51 1.02
CA THR A 63 -10.66 3.59 1.26
C THR A 63 -11.48 3.39 2.53
N HIS A 64 -11.36 2.25 3.19
CA HIS A 64 -12.05 1.94 4.44
C HIS A 64 -11.13 1.16 5.36
N HIS A 65 -10.65 1.81 6.41
CA HIS A 65 -9.75 1.20 7.38
C HIS A 65 -10.01 1.70 8.80
N HIS A 66 -9.88 0.80 9.76
CA HIS A 66 -9.96 1.10 11.19
C HIS A 66 -8.58 0.89 11.83
N LEU A 67 -7.69 1.85 11.71
CA LEU A 67 -6.27 1.75 12.12
C LEU A 67 -6.09 1.27 13.55
N TYR A 68 -6.87 1.84 14.48
CA TYR A 68 -6.79 1.49 15.89
C TYR A 68 -7.21 0.04 16.21
N GLN A 69 -8.06 -0.57 15.39
CA GLN A 69 -8.51 -1.96 15.60
C GLN A 69 -7.41 -3.00 15.29
N VAL A 70 -6.35 -2.60 14.60
CA VAL A 70 -5.21 -3.48 14.31
C VAL A 70 -4.55 -3.98 15.59
N PHE A 71 -4.46 -3.14 16.61
CA PHE A 71 -3.86 -3.48 17.90
C PHE A 71 -4.76 -4.31 18.81
N SER A 72 -6.07 -4.29 18.58
CA SER A 72 -7.05 -5.07 19.35
C SER A 72 -7.50 -6.36 18.65
N ARG A 73 -6.82 -6.75 17.55
CA ARG A 73 -7.10 -8.03 16.89
C ARG A 73 -6.91 -9.19 17.86
N ASN A 74 -7.81 -10.15 17.77
CA ASN A 74 -7.75 -11.37 18.55
C ASN A 74 -7.87 -11.15 20.09
N LEU A 75 -8.50 -10.06 20.52
CA LEU A 75 -8.79 -9.83 21.93
C LEU A 75 -9.81 -10.86 22.42
N ALA A 76 -9.39 -11.75 23.33
CA ALA A 76 -10.20 -12.89 23.79
C ALA A 76 -11.60 -12.49 24.31
N LYS A 77 -11.68 -11.34 24.99
CA LYS A 77 -12.92 -10.83 25.58
C LYS A 77 -14.02 -10.58 24.55
N VAL A 78 -13.69 -10.30 23.30
CA VAL A 78 -14.67 -9.86 22.28
C VAL A 78 -14.96 -10.91 21.21
N GLN A 79 -14.31 -12.04 21.22
CA GLN A 79 -14.39 -13.01 20.13
C GLN A 79 -15.77 -13.61 19.89
N ASN A 80 -16.59 -13.69 20.93
CA ASN A 80 -17.94 -14.26 20.86
C ASN A 80 -19.04 -13.21 21.11
N MET A 81 -18.72 -11.92 20.96
CA MET A 81 -19.68 -10.84 21.16
C MET A 81 -20.48 -10.54 19.90
N GLU A 82 -21.73 -10.17 20.09
CA GLU A 82 -22.55 -9.55 19.04
C GLU A 82 -21.96 -8.20 18.61
N LEU A 83 -22.26 -7.77 17.37
CA LEU A 83 -21.61 -6.63 16.73
C LEU A 83 -21.60 -5.35 17.60
N PHE A 84 -22.71 -4.99 18.19
CA PHE A 84 -22.80 -3.76 18.98
C PHE A 84 -22.05 -3.82 20.30
N ASP A 85 -22.07 -4.95 20.98
CA ASP A 85 -21.29 -5.15 22.21
C ASP A 85 -19.80 -5.26 21.93
N TRP A 86 -19.44 -5.87 20.82
CA TRP A 86 -18.08 -5.89 20.28
C TRP A 86 -17.56 -4.48 20.03
N LEU A 87 -18.34 -3.64 19.31
CA LEU A 87 -17.98 -2.24 19.04
C LEU A 87 -17.80 -1.45 20.33
N LYS A 88 -18.75 -1.49 21.25
CA LYS A 88 -18.66 -0.77 22.54
C LYS A 88 -17.40 -1.15 23.31
N THR A 89 -17.08 -2.44 23.35
CA THR A 89 -15.91 -2.93 24.07
C THR A 89 -14.61 -2.49 23.40
N LEU A 90 -14.50 -2.59 22.08
CA LEU A 90 -13.31 -2.16 21.33
C LEU A 90 -13.07 -0.66 21.41
N TYR A 91 -14.11 0.15 21.27
CA TYR A 91 -13.98 1.61 21.37
C TYR A 91 -13.56 2.04 22.77
N ALA A 92 -14.08 1.40 23.81
CA ALA A 92 -13.64 1.68 25.19
C ALA A 92 -12.16 1.39 25.39
N VAL A 93 -11.66 0.25 24.89
CA VAL A 93 -10.23 -0.13 24.95
C VAL A 93 -9.38 0.85 24.15
N SER A 94 -9.79 1.19 22.93
CA SER A 94 -9.07 2.13 22.08
C SER A 94 -8.98 3.52 22.71
N TYR A 95 -10.06 3.98 23.33
CA TYR A 95 -10.13 5.29 23.97
C TYR A 95 -9.21 5.40 25.19
N THR A 96 -9.05 4.33 25.96
CA THR A 96 -8.23 4.33 27.17
C THR A 96 -6.76 4.08 26.93
N HIS A 97 -6.41 3.25 25.93
CA HIS A 97 -5.04 2.80 25.71
C HIS A 97 -4.34 3.41 24.50
N LEU A 98 -5.08 3.80 23.46
CA LEU A 98 -4.52 4.25 22.18
C LEU A 98 -4.69 5.75 21.91
N ARG A 99 -5.50 6.46 22.70
CA ARG A 99 -5.79 7.88 22.48
C ARG A 99 -4.57 8.77 22.41
N ALA A 100 -3.51 8.46 23.12
CA ALA A 100 -2.28 9.26 23.13
C ALA A 100 -1.55 9.26 21.76
N HIS A 101 -1.86 8.30 20.88
CA HIS A 101 -1.20 8.09 19.59
C HIS A 101 -2.17 8.16 18.40
N GLU A 102 -3.45 8.44 18.65
CA GLU A 102 -4.49 8.46 17.64
C GLU A 102 -4.65 9.85 17.04
N THR A 103 -4.45 9.98 15.75
CA THR A 103 -4.65 11.24 15.01
C THR A 103 -5.92 11.26 14.17
N SER A 104 -6.63 10.14 14.08
CA SER A 104 -7.85 10.02 13.26
C SER A 104 -9.06 10.78 13.78
N LEU A 105 -8.98 11.34 15.00
CA LEU A 105 -10.04 12.16 15.59
C LEU A 105 -10.05 13.63 15.11
N HIS A 106 -9.14 13.99 14.22
CA HIS A 106 -9.02 15.36 13.69
C HIS A 106 -9.37 15.48 12.20
N LEU A 107 -10.02 14.45 11.64
CA LEU A 107 -10.56 14.47 10.28
C LEU A 107 -12.07 14.72 10.29
#